data_2e8fdf999b0450cec0dd62113df6e1e5
#
_entry.id   2e8fdf999b0450cec0dd62113df6e1e5
#
_cell.length_a   1.000
_cell.length_b   1.000
_cell.length_c   1.000
_cell.angle_alpha   90.00
_cell.angle_beta   90.00
_cell.angle_gamma   90.00
#
_symmetry.space_group_name_H-M   'P 1'
#
loop_
_entity.id
_entity.type
_entity.pdbx_description
1 polymer ?
#
loop_
_entity_poly.entity_id
_entity_poly.type
_entity_poly.pdbx_seq_one_letter_code
_entity_poly.pdbx_strand_id
1 'polypeptide(L)'
;MIQKRVESGIISLVIVFLLMFLAIVLKYYNITEDKKDIPAAYQRSVVEITADVGQGTIYDRNMIPLVNTEKYQYAAIVPSAVDKNEIMRYAADKADFSDNYESGEPFVFKCTDVPPESEGVTVFEIPERYNGYQLAQHIVGYISDGTGVSGLEYAYDKVLRGNSGENKVTYYADGFGRVLIGDGKTVQRSSVYESGIVTTLDSRIQKICEKYGSSIDKGAIVCADVETGDILALASFPGYSYNEIDAALEDERSPLINRALYSYGVGSIFKLVTACEGISEGNDGYLYSCTGETEIDGQQFRCHKYDGHGLQDMMQAMTESCNTYFISLSRSFDIVKYRDLAASLGFGRENFLCSGITGSAGVLPTVDELAVPAELANFSFGQGKLTATPLQITQLACTIAGD
;
A
#
# COMPACT_ATOMS: atom_id res chain seq x y z
N MET A 1 69.00 65.59 1.01
CA MET A 1 67.95 65.09 1.96
C MET A 1 66.61 64.81 1.32
N ILE A 2 66.19 65.61 0.32
CA ILE A 2 64.86 65.47 -0.36
C ILE A 2 64.89 64.17 -1.23
N GLN A 3 65.91 63.83 -1.95
CA GLN A 3 66.02 62.70 -2.84
C GLN A 3 65.85 61.36 -2.12
N LYS A 4 66.44 61.19 -0.91
CA LYS A 4 66.26 59.99 -0.07
C LYS A 4 64.78 59.82 0.45
N ARG A 5 64.05 60.93 0.68
CA ARG A 5 62.71 60.91 1.08
C ARG A 5 61.80 60.49 -0.09
N VAL A 6 62.07 60.91 -1.28
CA VAL A 6 61.33 60.54 -2.48
C VAL A 6 61.53 59.06 -2.82
N GLU A 7 62.78 58.58 -2.75
CA GLU A 7 63.06 57.15 -2.95
C GLU A 7 62.40 56.26 -1.91
N SER A 8 62.42 56.66 -0.60
CA SER A 8 61.73 55.93 0.45
C SER A 8 60.21 55.96 0.24
N GLY A 9 59.65 57.04 -0.27
CA GLY A 9 58.16 57.13 -0.57
C GLY A 9 57.77 56.22 -1.73
N ILE A 10 58.65 56.16 -2.79
CA ILE A 10 58.39 55.26 -3.92
C ILE A 10 58.50 53.79 -3.49
N ILE A 11 59.50 53.42 -2.69
CA ILE A 11 59.62 52.05 -2.16
C ILE A 11 58.46 51.69 -1.31
N SER A 12 57.94 52.57 -0.44
CA SER A 12 56.74 52.34 0.39
C SER A 12 55.49 52.13 -0.46
N LEU A 13 55.34 52.93 -1.55
CA LEU A 13 54.20 52.79 -2.46
C LEU A 13 54.23 51.43 -3.20
N VAL A 14 55.41 51.01 -3.66
CA VAL A 14 55.59 49.70 -4.32
C VAL A 14 55.29 48.56 -3.36
N ILE A 15 55.73 48.67 -2.10
CA ILE A 15 55.39 47.65 -1.08
C ILE A 15 53.89 47.54 -0.85
N VAL A 16 53.18 48.69 -0.77
CA VAL A 16 51.71 48.69 -0.60
C VAL A 16 51.01 48.04 -1.79
N PHE A 17 51.44 48.31 -3.03
CA PHE A 17 50.90 47.68 -4.22
C PHE A 17 51.18 46.17 -4.24
N LEU A 18 52.36 45.73 -3.87
CA LEU A 18 52.68 44.29 -3.75
C LEU A 18 51.85 43.59 -2.70
N LEU A 19 51.61 44.23 -1.56
CA LEU A 19 50.74 43.68 -0.50
C LEU A 19 49.26 43.60 -0.96
N MET A 20 48.77 44.61 -1.66
CA MET A 20 47.41 44.56 -2.26
C MET A 20 47.29 43.46 -3.30
N PHE A 21 48.29 43.32 -4.17
CA PHE A 21 48.32 42.25 -5.19
C PHE A 21 48.35 40.88 -4.50
N LEU A 22 49.19 40.71 -3.49
CA LEU A 22 49.24 39.45 -2.72
C LEU A 22 47.92 39.14 -2.04
N ALA A 23 47.24 40.13 -1.49
CA ALA A 23 45.90 39.97 -0.88
C ALA A 23 44.86 39.55 -1.91
N ILE A 24 44.91 40.09 -3.14
CA ILE A 24 44.04 39.70 -4.24
C ILE A 24 44.30 38.26 -4.67
N VAL A 25 45.60 37.89 -4.81
CA VAL A 25 45.99 36.53 -5.18
C VAL A 25 45.57 35.50 -4.10
N LEU A 26 45.77 35.82 -2.83
CA LEU A 26 45.35 34.97 -1.72
C LEU A 26 43.81 34.84 -1.66
N LYS A 27 43.10 35.93 -1.89
CA LYS A 27 41.63 35.90 -1.98
C LYS A 27 41.16 35.04 -3.14
N TYR A 28 41.76 35.18 -4.31
CA TYR A 28 41.47 34.38 -5.49
C TYR A 28 41.77 32.89 -5.24
N TYR A 29 42.92 32.58 -4.61
CA TYR A 29 43.32 31.23 -4.24
C TYR A 29 42.29 30.60 -3.27
N ASN A 30 41.87 31.34 -2.24
CA ASN A 30 40.85 30.85 -1.30
C ASN A 30 39.51 30.60 -1.96
N ILE A 31 39.11 31.45 -2.92
CA ILE A 31 37.85 31.27 -3.67
C ILE A 31 37.92 30.01 -4.58
N THR A 32 39.09 29.73 -5.17
CA THR A 32 39.28 28.58 -6.06
C THR A 32 39.47 27.25 -5.28
N GLU A 33 40.02 27.30 -4.06
CA GLU A 33 40.14 26.12 -3.19
C GLU A 33 38.86 25.83 -2.37
N ASP A 34 38.03 26.82 -2.13
CA ASP A 34 36.77 26.62 -1.35
C ASP A 34 35.70 25.98 -2.22
N LYS A 35 35.79 24.61 -2.33
CA LYS A 35 34.86 23.78 -3.11
C LYS A 35 33.37 23.88 -2.63
N LYS A 36 33.10 24.64 -1.55
CA LYS A 36 31.76 24.84 -1.04
C LYS A 36 30.89 25.68 -1.95
N ASP A 37 31.47 26.62 -2.69
CA ASP A 37 30.70 27.50 -3.56
C ASP A 37 30.49 26.93 -4.98
N ILE A 38 31.29 25.92 -5.39
CA ILE A 38 31.16 25.26 -6.69
C ILE A 38 29.79 24.58 -6.87
N PRO A 39 29.24 23.80 -5.89
CA PRO A 39 27.93 23.24 -6.00
C PRO A 39 26.82 24.31 -6.08
N ALA A 40 26.95 25.39 -5.30
CA ALA A 40 25.98 26.48 -5.30
C ALA A 40 26.01 27.30 -6.61
N ALA A 41 27.18 27.54 -7.20
CA ALA A 41 27.35 28.18 -8.50
C ALA A 41 26.82 27.29 -9.64
N TYR A 42 27.07 25.97 -9.57
CA TYR A 42 26.54 25.00 -10.52
C TYR A 42 25.00 24.92 -10.45
N GLN A 43 24.43 24.83 -9.25
CA GLN A 43 22.97 24.82 -9.06
C GLN A 43 22.26 26.07 -9.58
N ARG A 44 22.96 27.22 -9.57
CA ARG A 44 22.44 28.48 -10.13
C ARG A 44 22.58 28.59 -11.65
N SER A 45 23.39 27.74 -12.25
CA SER A 45 23.70 27.77 -13.69
C SER A 45 22.98 26.66 -14.47
N VAL A 46 22.09 25.91 -13.84
CA VAL A 46 21.31 24.85 -14.49
C VAL A 46 19.85 24.93 -14.10
N VAL A 47 18.98 24.47 -15.01
CA VAL A 47 17.56 24.22 -14.79
C VAL A 47 17.33 22.72 -14.96
N GLU A 48 16.85 22.09 -13.91
CA GLU A 48 16.47 20.67 -13.93
C GLU A 48 14.95 20.54 -14.06
N ILE A 49 14.51 19.72 -15.01
CA ILE A 49 13.11 19.35 -15.20
C ILE A 49 13.02 17.87 -14.90
N THR A 50 12.43 17.54 -13.77
CA THR A 50 12.15 16.14 -13.37
C THR A 50 10.82 15.71 -13.96
N ALA A 51 10.85 14.74 -14.85
CA ALA A 51 9.66 14.17 -15.45
C ALA A 51 9.01 13.11 -14.56
N ASP A 52 9.82 12.35 -13.84
CA ASP A 52 9.36 11.34 -12.89
C ASP A 52 10.46 10.98 -11.90
N VAL A 53 10.02 10.71 -10.66
CA VAL A 53 10.82 10.01 -9.66
C VAL A 53 10.23 8.61 -9.56
N GLY A 54 10.83 7.66 -10.25
CA GLY A 54 10.34 6.29 -10.36
C GLY A 54 10.17 5.63 -8.99
N GLN A 55 9.15 4.81 -8.85
CA GLN A 55 8.95 4.00 -7.65
C GLN A 55 9.08 2.51 -8.00
N GLY A 56 9.67 1.75 -7.09
CA GLY A 56 9.85 0.31 -7.22
C GLY A 56 8.53 -0.43 -7.43
N THR A 57 8.58 -1.57 -8.09
CA THR A 57 7.40 -2.33 -8.49
C THR A 57 6.95 -3.30 -7.40
N ILE A 58 5.65 -3.46 -7.20
CA ILE A 58 5.03 -4.49 -6.38
C ILE A 58 4.68 -5.66 -7.32
N TYR A 59 5.23 -6.83 -7.04
CA TYR A 59 5.04 -8.04 -7.85
C TYR A 59 4.16 -9.06 -7.12
N ASP A 60 3.45 -9.86 -7.91
CA ASP A 60 2.85 -11.10 -7.42
C ASP A 60 3.93 -12.19 -7.21
N ARG A 61 3.53 -13.36 -6.70
CA ARG A 61 4.43 -14.51 -6.46
C ARG A 61 5.13 -15.04 -7.71
N ASN A 62 4.61 -14.73 -8.90
CA ASN A 62 5.13 -15.16 -10.20
C ASN A 62 5.93 -14.05 -10.90
N MET A 63 6.31 -13.00 -10.19
CA MET A 63 6.99 -11.81 -10.72
C MET A 63 6.18 -11.05 -11.77
N ILE A 64 4.83 -11.16 -11.72
CA ILE A 64 3.94 -10.35 -12.54
C ILE A 64 3.72 -9.02 -11.81
N PRO A 65 3.94 -7.86 -12.44
CA PRO A 65 3.76 -6.58 -11.80
C PRO A 65 2.29 -6.30 -11.48
N LEU A 66 2.02 -5.87 -10.25
CA LEU A 66 0.70 -5.41 -9.80
C LEU A 66 0.52 -3.90 -9.98
N VAL A 67 1.61 -3.14 -10.00
CA VAL A 67 1.65 -1.70 -10.27
C VAL A 67 2.66 -1.42 -11.38
N ASN A 68 2.68 -0.21 -11.94
CA ASN A 68 3.58 0.17 -13.06
C ASN A 68 3.35 -0.68 -14.32
N THR A 69 2.11 -1.14 -14.55
CA THR A 69 1.80 -2.08 -15.63
C THR A 69 1.62 -1.42 -17.00
N GLU A 70 1.26 -0.16 -17.02
CA GLU A 70 1.08 0.64 -18.23
C GLU A 70 2.12 1.76 -18.28
N LYS A 71 2.58 2.08 -19.48
CA LYS A 71 3.58 3.13 -19.70
C LYS A 71 3.02 4.18 -20.65
N TYR A 72 3.31 5.43 -20.35
CA TYR A 72 2.91 6.58 -21.15
C TYR A 72 4.09 7.43 -21.54
N GLN A 73 3.96 8.15 -22.64
CA GLN A 73 4.94 9.11 -23.08
C GLN A 73 4.69 10.46 -22.39
N TYR A 74 5.75 11.03 -21.88
CA TYR A 74 5.78 12.37 -21.30
C TYR A 74 6.84 13.18 -22.01
N ALA A 75 6.56 14.45 -22.26
CA ALA A 75 7.53 15.37 -22.82
C ALA A 75 7.84 16.50 -21.83
N ALA A 76 9.14 16.66 -21.54
CA ALA A 76 9.65 17.85 -20.87
C ALA A 76 9.99 18.89 -21.95
N ILE A 77 9.46 20.10 -21.81
CA ILE A 77 9.70 21.18 -22.79
C ILE A 77 10.18 22.45 -22.13
N VAL A 78 10.92 23.22 -22.95
CA VAL A 78 11.29 24.60 -22.67
C VAL A 78 10.43 25.50 -23.57
N PRO A 79 9.44 26.25 -23.04
CA PRO A 79 8.51 27.03 -23.86
C PRO A 79 9.17 27.99 -24.84
N SER A 80 10.28 28.62 -24.45
CA SER A 80 11.03 29.54 -25.30
C SER A 80 11.70 28.92 -26.54
N ALA A 81 11.77 27.57 -26.57
CA ALA A 81 12.47 26.80 -27.62
C ALA A 81 11.54 26.07 -28.58
N VAL A 82 10.22 26.15 -28.40
CA VAL A 82 9.24 25.39 -29.16
C VAL A 82 8.05 26.24 -29.59
N ASP A 83 7.41 25.91 -30.71
CA ASP A 83 6.14 26.53 -31.11
C ASP A 83 4.98 25.90 -30.32
N LYS A 84 4.18 26.79 -29.66
CA LYS A 84 3.04 26.36 -28.84
C LYS A 84 2.06 25.48 -29.62
N ASN A 85 1.67 25.88 -30.82
CA ASN A 85 0.64 25.20 -31.60
C ASN A 85 1.14 23.88 -32.16
N GLU A 86 2.43 23.79 -32.44
CA GLU A 86 3.05 22.55 -32.93
C GLU A 86 3.11 21.48 -31.83
N ILE A 87 3.56 21.84 -30.64
CA ILE A 87 3.73 20.87 -29.54
C ILE A 87 2.42 20.54 -28.83
N MET A 88 1.50 21.51 -28.69
CA MET A 88 0.18 21.30 -28.05
C MET A 88 -0.64 20.20 -28.72
N ARG A 89 -0.34 19.84 -29.99
CA ARG A 89 -1.03 18.75 -30.70
C ARG A 89 -0.78 17.38 -30.04
N TYR A 90 0.33 17.24 -29.36
CA TYR A 90 0.73 16.01 -28.67
C TYR A 90 0.25 15.96 -27.23
N ALA A 91 -0.27 17.05 -26.65
CA ALA A 91 -0.71 17.09 -25.27
C ALA A 91 -2.02 16.32 -25.06
N ALA A 92 -2.07 15.49 -24.03
CA ALA A 92 -3.28 14.77 -23.60
C ALA A 92 -4.31 15.73 -23.01
N ASP A 93 -3.88 16.72 -22.22
CA ASP A 93 -4.67 17.83 -21.74
C ASP A 93 -4.16 19.14 -22.36
N LYS A 94 -4.96 19.71 -23.26
CA LYS A 94 -4.61 20.94 -23.97
C LYS A 94 -4.81 22.21 -23.13
N ALA A 95 -5.71 22.15 -22.14
CA ALA A 95 -5.96 23.28 -21.26
C ALA A 95 -4.80 23.45 -20.27
N ASP A 96 -4.46 22.36 -19.56
CA ASP A 96 -3.31 22.32 -18.65
C ASP A 96 -2.00 22.66 -19.38
N PHE A 97 -1.79 22.10 -20.58
CA PHE A 97 -0.64 22.46 -21.42
C PHE A 97 -0.57 23.95 -21.72
N SER A 98 -1.72 24.57 -22.08
CA SER A 98 -1.75 25.98 -22.44
C SER A 98 -1.39 26.89 -21.27
N ASP A 99 -1.93 26.59 -20.09
CA ASP A 99 -1.69 27.36 -18.86
C ASP A 99 -0.21 27.25 -18.45
N ASN A 100 0.36 26.05 -18.47
CA ASN A 100 1.78 25.82 -18.18
C ASN A 100 2.69 26.50 -19.22
N TYR A 101 2.34 26.46 -20.50
CA TYR A 101 3.14 27.12 -21.54
C TYR A 101 3.16 28.65 -21.38
N GLU A 102 2.05 29.26 -20.98
CA GLU A 102 1.96 30.72 -20.77
C GLU A 102 2.74 31.22 -19.56
N SER A 103 3.05 30.33 -18.60
CA SER A 103 3.97 30.66 -17.49
C SER A 103 5.38 30.99 -17.98
N GLY A 104 5.79 30.48 -19.14
CA GLY A 104 7.13 30.60 -19.70
C GLY A 104 8.19 29.71 -19.03
N GLU A 105 7.82 29.02 -17.94
CA GLU A 105 8.72 28.11 -17.23
C GLU A 105 8.73 26.74 -17.91
N PRO A 106 9.87 26.01 -17.87
CA PRO A 106 9.96 24.64 -18.33
C PRO A 106 9.01 23.71 -17.56
N PHE A 107 8.32 22.81 -18.27
CA PHE A 107 7.36 21.89 -17.66
C PHE A 107 7.29 20.54 -18.38
N VAL A 108 6.58 19.59 -17.76
CA VAL A 108 6.33 18.23 -18.28
C VAL A 108 4.84 18.06 -18.52
N PHE A 109 4.48 17.38 -19.63
CA PHE A 109 3.10 17.04 -19.93
C PHE A 109 2.99 15.59 -20.44
N LYS A 110 1.84 14.96 -20.22
CA LYS A 110 1.49 13.65 -20.76
C LYS A 110 1.16 13.77 -22.23
N CYS A 111 1.70 12.87 -23.04
CA CYS A 111 1.52 12.89 -24.49
C CYS A 111 0.44 11.90 -24.95
N THR A 112 -0.34 12.25 -25.96
CA THR A 112 -1.19 11.34 -26.73
C THR A 112 -0.43 10.60 -27.82
N ASP A 113 0.61 11.22 -28.36
CA ASP A 113 1.53 10.68 -29.35
C ASP A 113 2.92 11.24 -29.11
N VAL A 114 3.96 10.62 -29.63
CA VAL A 114 5.37 10.98 -29.36
C VAL A 114 5.75 12.23 -30.19
N PRO A 115 6.02 13.38 -29.52
CA PRO A 115 6.54 14.53 -30.23
C PRO A 115 7.98 14.31 -30.70
N PRO A 116 8.44 14.97 -31.79
CA PRO A 116 9.82 14.91 -32.20
C PRO A 116 10.75 15.49 -31.15
N GLU A 117 11.78 14.75 -30.77
CA GLU A 117 12.82 15.26 -29.86
C GLU A 117 13.62 16.39 -30.53
N SER A 118 13.92 17.43 -29.74
CA SER A 118 14.74 18.57 -30.16
C SER A 118 15.55 19.09 -28.97
N GLU A 119 16.31 20.16 -29.13
CA GLU A 119 17.00 20.77 -28.01
C GLU A 119 16.03 21.21 -26.90
N GLY A 120 14.86 21.73 -27.26
CA GLY A 120 13.82 22.16 -26.32
C GLY A 120 12.78 21.13 -25.97
N VAL A 121 12.86 19.89 -26.51
CA VAL A 121 11.91 18.80 -26.25
C VAL A 121 12.67 17.54 -25.87
N THR A 122 12.32 16.94 -24.76
CA THR A 122 12.87 15.64 -24.32
C THR A 122 11.73 14.72 -23.94
N VAL A 123 11.67 13.52 -24.54
CA VAL A 123 10.60 12.55 -24.31
C VAL A 123 11.07 11.47 -23.34
N PHE A 124 10.18 11.11 -22.42
CA PHE A 124 10.37 10.04 -21.44
C PHE A 124 9.22 9.04 -21.51
N GLU A 125 9.54 7.76 -21.42
CA GLU A 125 8.56 6.69 -21.20
C GLU A 125 8.45 6.45 -19.70
N ILE A 126 7.30 6.79 -19.10
CA ILE A 126 7.06 6.73 -17.67
C ILE A 126 5.92 5.74 -17.39
N PRO A 127 6.12 4.74 -16.50
CA PRO A 127 5.03 3.87 -16.10
C PRO A 127 4.04 4.63 -15.21
N GLU A 128 2.77 4.41 -15.46
CA GLU A 128 1.71 4.86 -14.58
C GLU A 128 1.62 3.93 -13.37
N ARG A 129 1.62 4.51 -12.17
CA ARG A 129 1.65 3.72 -10.93
C ARG A 129 0.45 2.81 -10.81
N TYR A 130 -0.75 3.34 -11.07
CA TYR A 130 -2.00 2.61 -11.04
C TYR A 130 -2.71 2.71 -12.38
N ASN A 131 -3.31 1.63 -12.81
CA ASN A 131 -4.18 1.64 -13.98
C ASN A 131 -5.65 1.83 -13.59
N GLY A 132 -6.54 1.93 -14.57
CA GLY A 132 -7.97 2.13 -14.33
C GLY A 132 -8.65 0.98 -13.58
N TYR A 133 -8.04 -0.22 -13.55
CA TYR A 133 -8.46 -1.38 -12.77
C TYR A 133 -7.27 -1.95 -12.02
N GLN A 134 -7.09 -1.49 -10.78
CA GLN A 134 -5.98 -1.92 -9.93
C GLN A 134 -6.35 -3.18 -9.16
N LEU A 135 -5.59 -4.28 -9.40
CA LEU A 135 -5.70 -5.51 -8.60
C LEU A 135 -5.21 -5.31 -7.18
N ALA A 136 -5.84 -6.00 -6.24
CA ALA A 136 -5.48 -6.03 -4.82
C ALA A 136 -5.37 -4.64 -4.19
N GLN A 137 -6.20 -3.68 -4.62
CA GLN A 137 -6.08 -2.27 -4.28
C GLN A 137 -6.02 -1.99 -2.77
N HIS A 138 -6.75 -2.76 -1.94
CA HIS A 138 -6.74 -2.60 -0.47
C HIS A 138 -5.45 -3.15 0.18
N ILE A 139 -4.72 -4.04 -0.51
CA ILE A 139 -3.40 -4.52 -0.06
C ILE A 139 -2.29 -3.68 -0.66
N VAL A 140 -2.36 -3.37 -1.95
CA VAL A 140 -1.41 -2.45 -2.60
C VAL A 140 -1.42 -1.11 -1.88
N GLY A 141 -2.60 -0.56 -1.61
CA GLY A 141 -2.75 0.76 -1.01
C GLY A 141 -2.57 1.87 -2.04
N TYR A 142 -2.29 3.09 -1.58
CA TYR A 142 -2.11 4.24 -2.46
C TYR A 142 -1.06 5.22 -1.94
N ILE A 143 -0.62 6.08 -2.86
CA ILE A 143 0.37 7.14 -2.64
C ILE A 143 -0.36 8.49 -2.68
N SER A 144 0.05 9.40 -1.82
CA SER A 144 -0.30 10.82 -1.90
C SER A 144 0.98 11.65 -1.78
N ASP A 145 1.13 12.66 -2.62
CA ASP A 145 2.31 13.53 -2.65
C ASP A 145 3.65 12.75 -2.66
N GLY A 146 3.71 11.68 -3.46
CA GLY A 146 4.89 10.83 -3.61
C GLY A 146 5.22 9.95 -2.41
N THR A 147 4.34 9.86 -1.41
CA THR A 147 4.53 9.06 -0.18
C THR A 147 3.43 8.01 -0.05
N GLY A 148 3.79 6.80 0.33
CA GLY A 148 2.84 5.74 0.60
C GLY A 148 1.96 6.06 1.80
N VAL A 149 0.63 6.00 1.64
CA VAL A 149 -0.37 6.36 2.66
C VAL A 149 -1.00 5.13 3.28
N SER A 150 -1.20 4.07 2.51
CA SER A 150 -1.83 2.84 2.99
C SER A 150 -1.24 1.60 2.32
N GLY A 151 -1.57 0.42 2.85
CA GLY A 151 -1.21 -0.86 2.25
C GLY A 151 0.31 -1.08 2.14
N LEU A 152 0.72 -1.80 1.11
CA LEU A 152 2.12 -2.09 0.81
C LEU A 152 2.90 -0.84 0.41
N GLU A 153 2.24 0.15 -0.20
CA GLU A 153 2.83 1.45 -0.50
C GLU A 153 3.34 2.13 0.77
N TYR A 154 2.55 2.13 1.84
CA TYR A 154 2.95 2.66 3.15
C TYR A 154 3.99 1.76 3.83
N ALA A 155 3.72 0.45 3.88
CA ALA A 155 4.55 -0.51 4.60
C ALA A 155 6.00 -0.56 4.08
N TYR A 156 6.17 -0.42 2.78
CA TYR A 156 7.44 -0.52 2.07
C TYR A 156 7.87 0.77 1.37
N ASP A 157 7.32 1.92 1.76
CA ASP A 157 7.59 3.22 1.15
C ASP A 157 9.08 3.50 0.97
N LYS A 158 9.91 3.24 1.99
CA LYS A 158 11.36 3.42 1.92
C LYS A 158 12.04 2.50 0.89
N VAL A 159 11.57 1.27 0.76
CA VAL A 159 12.12 0.30 -0.21
C VAL A 159 11.70 0.69 -1.61
N LEU A 160 10.41 1.02 -1.79
CA LEU A 160 9.87 1.39 -3.09
C LEU A 160 10.44 2.71 -3.63
N ARG A 161 10.78 3.66 -2.74
CA ARG A 161 11.45 4.92 -3.12
C ARG A 161 12.98 4.86 -3.10
N GLY A 162 13.56 3.93 -2.34
CA GLY A 162 14.98 3.96 -1.97
C GLY A 162 15.99 3.77 -3.10
N ASN A 163 15.58 3.21 -4.24
CA ASN A 163 16.38 3.05 -5.45
C ASN A 163 15.64 3.60 -6.68
N SER A 164 14.82 4.63 -6.46
CA SER A 164 14.11 5.30 -7.54
C SER A 164 15.12 6.02 -8.44
N GLY A 165 15.18 5.62 -9.68
CA GLY A 165 15.87 6.40 -10.69
C GLY A 165 15.02 7.59 -11.07
N GLU A 166 15.66 8.73 -11.36
CA GLU A 166 14.97 9.91 -11.83
C GLU A 166 15.00 9.97 -13.36
N ASN A 167 13.85 10.26 -13.95
CA ASN A 167 13.75 10.71 -15.33
C ASN A 167 13.81 12.22 -15.33
N LYS A 168 14.95 12.79 -15.74
CA LYS A 168 15.11 14.25 -15.76
C LYS A 168 15.96 14.72 -16.92
N VAL A 169 15.75 15.97 -17.29
CA VAL A 169 16.61 16.69 -18.21
C VAL A 169 17.15 17.95 -17.52
N THR A 170 18.44 18.17 -17.66
CA THR A 170 19.16 19.31 -17.10
C THR A 170 19.65 20.17 -18.25
N TYR A 171 19.30 21.44 -18.24
CA TYR A 171 19.74 22.46 -19.18
C TYR A 171 20.68 23.44 -18.50
N TYR A 172 21.60 24.03 -19.25
CA TYR A 172 22.34 25.19 -18.78
C TYR A 172 21.45 26.42 -18.75
N ALA A 173 21.70 27.33 -17.81
CA ALA A 173 20.95 28.55 -17.62
C ALA A 173 21.86 29.77 -17.54
N ASP A 174 21.35 30.93 -17.94
CA ASP A 174 22.02 32.22 -17.76
C ASP A 174 21.94 32.68 -16.29
N GLY A 175 22.59 33.80 -15.99
CA GLY A 175 22.60 34.38 -14.64
C GLY A 175 21.21 34.82 -14.12
N PHE A 176 20.17 34.80 -14.95
CA PHE A 176 18.79 35.08 -14.62
C PHE A 176 17.93 33.81 -14.52
N GLY A 177 18.55 32.64 -14.67
CA GLY A 177 17.86 31.34 -14.62
C GLY A 177 17.14 30.93 -15.91
N ARG A 178 17.36 31.65 -17.03
CA ARG A 178 16.74 31.30 -18.31
C ARG A 178 17.58 30.23 -19.03
N VAL A 179 16.88 29.20 -19.54
CA VAL A 179 17.51 28.10 -20.27
C VAL A 179 18.26 28.61 -21.51
N LEU A 180 19.50 28.19 -21.66
CA LEU A 180 20.35 28.45 -22.82
C LEU A 180 20.17 27.30 -23.83
N ILE A 181 19.38 27.58 -24.87
CA ILE A 181 19.19 26.64 -25.98
C ILE A 181 20.43 26.68 -26.88
N GLY A 182 20.98 25.50 -27.19
CA GLY A 182 22.19 25.37 -28.01
C GLY A 182 23.47 25.05 -27.22
N ASP A 183 23.51 25.27 -25.91
CA ASP A 183 24.66 24.92 -25.07
C ASP A 183 24.62 23.44 -24.60
N GLY A 184 23.64 22.69 -25.12
CA GLY A 184 23.41 21.29 -24.83
C GLY A 184 22.52 21.03 -23.60
N LYS A 185 22.13 19.77 -23.47
CA LYS A 185 21.35 19.27 -22.33
C LYS A 185 21.89 17.92 -21.87
N THR A 186 21.74 17.63 -20.59
CA THR A 186 22.01 16.29 -20.06
C THR A 186 20.69 15.60 -19.76
N VAL A 187 20.48 14.41 -20.32
CA VAL A 187 19.27 13.62 -20.11
C VAL A 187 19.61 12.41 -19.27
N GLN A 188 18.97 12.30 -18.13
CA GLN A 188 19.01 11.11 -17.28
C GLN A 188 17.72 10.34 -17.51
N ARG A 189 17.84 9.12 -18.04
CA ARG A 189 16.70 8.20 -18.15
C ARG A 189 16.94 7.05 -17.20
N SER A 190 16.03 6.90 -16.26
CA SER A 190 16.03 5.72 -15.40
C SER A 190 15.33 4.58 -16.10
N SER A 191 16.06 3.52 -16.36
CA SER A 191 15.47 2.25 -16.79
C SER A 191 15.10 1.37 -15.60
N VAL A 192 15.29 1.85 -14.37
CA VAL A 192 15.42 1.01 -13.19
C VAL A 192 14.28 1.24 -12.24
N TYR A 193 13.23 0.50 -12.44
CA TYR A 193 12.29 0.11 -11.40
C TYR A 193 12.81 -1.17 -10.70
N GLU A 194 14.15 -1.26 -10.49
CA GLU A 194 14.85 -2.47 -10.02
C GLU A 194 14.61 -2.74 -8.54
N SER A 195 14.26 -1.74 -7.75
CA SER A 195 13.78 -1.97 -6.40
C SER A 195 12.31 -2.36 -6.45
N GLY A 196 11.95 -3.35 -5.67
CA GLY A 196 10.57 -3.78 -5.62
C GLY A 196 10.37 -4.77 -4.49
N ILE A 197 9.12 -5.16 -4.31
CA ILE A 197 8.73 -6.19 -3.37
C ILE A 197 7.96 -7.29 -4.10
N VAL A 198 8.15 -8.52 -3.67
CA VAL A 198 7.40 -9.69 -4.14
C VAL A 198 6.43 -10.11 -3.05
N THR A 199 5.18 -10.27 -3.42
CA THR A 199 4.11 -10.72 -2.51
C THR A 199 3.83 -12.20 -2.70
N THR A 200 3.05 -12.79 -1.79
CA THR A 200 2.51 -14.14 -1.94
C THR A 200 1.26 -14.19 -2.83
N LEU A 201 0.70 -13.03 -3.20
CA LEU A 201 -0.49 -12.94 -4.05
C LEU A 201 -0.25 -13.63 -5.41
N ASP A 202 -1.28 -14.29 -5.92
CA ASP A 202 -1.35 -14.75 -7.32
C ASP A 202 -2.35 -13.88 -8.05
N SER A 203 -1.89 -13.10 -9.00
CA SER A 203 -2.69 -12.13 -9.76
C SER A 203 -3.89 -12.76 -10.49
N ARG A 204 -3.80 -14.04 -10.87
CA ARG A 204 -4.89 -14.79 -11.52
C ARG A 204 -5.99 -15.10 -10.50
N ILE A 205 -5.62 -15.57 -9.30
CA ILE A 205 -6.55 -15.89 -8.21
C ILE A 205 -7.18 -14.60 -7.71
N GLN A 206 -6.39 -13.55 -7.48
CA GLN A 206 -6.87 -12.24 -7.08
C GLN A 206 -7.93 -11.71 -8.05
N LYS A 207 -7.65 -11.77 -9.37
CA LYS A 207 -8.58 -11.34 -10.41
C LYS A 207 -9.90 -12.11 -10.40
N ILE A 208 -9.85 -13.42 -10.14
CA ILE A 208 -11.04 -14.26 -9.99
C ILE A 208 -11.84 -13.81 -8.77
N CYS A 209 -11.20 -13.64 -7.61
CA CYS A 209 -11.85 -13.21 -6.37
C CYS A 209 -12.53 -11.84 -6.56
N GLU A 210 -11.86 -10.87 -7.15
CA GLU A 210 -12.42 -9.55 -7.40
C GLU A 210 -13.59 -9.58 -8.38
N LYS A 211 -13.45 -10.35 -9.47
CA LYS A 211 -14.51 -10.51 -10.47
C LYS A 211 -15.79 -11.07 -9.85
N TYR A 212 -15.68 -12.15 -9.10
CA TYR A 212 -16.87 -12.79 -8.49
C TYR A 212 -17.36 -12.05 -7.25
N GLY A 213 -16.50 -11.35 -6.55
CA GLY A 213 -16.87 -10.52 -5.41
C GLY A 213 -17.46 -9.15 -5.79
N SER A 214 -17.41 -8.75 -7.07
CA SER A 214 -17.90 -7.43 -7.51
C SER A 214 -19.39 -7.17 -7.24
N SER A 215 -20.18 -8.23 -7.02
CA SER A 215 -21.60 -8.14 -6.64
C SER A 215 -21.82 -8.03 -5.12
N ILE A 216 -20.77 -8.14 -4.31
CA ILE A 216 -20.83 -8.01 -2.85
C ILE A 216 -20.88 -6.52 -2.50
N ASP A 217 -21.96 -6.09 -1.84
CA ASP A 217 -22.08 -4.68 -1.41
C ASP A 217 -21.03 -4.33 -0.35
N LYS A 218 -20.92 -5.14 0.72
CA LYS A 218 -19.91 -5.01 1.76
C LYS A 218 -19.39 -6.37 2.18
N GLY A 219 -18.10 -6.65 1.97
CA GLY A 219 -17.54 -7.96 2.33
C GLY A 219 -16.08 -8.11 1.93
N ALA A 220 -15.57 -9.33 2.08
CA ALA A 220 -14.22 -9.69 1.66
C ALA A 220 -14.16 -11.13 1.18
N ILE A 221 -13.19 -11.43 0.30
CA ILE A 221 -12.80 -12.77 -0.09
C ILE A 221 -11.32 -12.92 0.21
N VAL A 222 -10.96 -13.97 0.96
CA VAL A 222 -9.58 -14.34 1.25
C VAL A 222 -9.35 -15.75 0.73
N CYS A 223 -8.26 -15.95 0.01
CA CYS A 223 -7.82 -17.25 -0.47
C CYS A 223 -6.38 -17.48 0.00
N ALA A 224 -6.13 -18.63 0.62
CA ALA A 224 -4.80 -19.00 1.10
C ALA A 224 -4.43 -20.40 0.64
N ASP A 225 -3.15 -20.65 0.57
CA ASP A 225 -2.56 -21.98 0.33
C ASP A 225 -2.63 -22.78 1.65
N VAL A 226 -3.21 -23.96 1.62
CA VAL A 226 -3.40 -24.80 2.80
C VAL A 226 -2.08 -25.32 3.36
N GLU A 227 -1.10 -25.61 2.48
CA GLU A 227 0.18 -26.20 2.89
C GLU A 227 1.13 -25.17 3.49
N THR A 228 1.17 -23.95 2.90
CA THR A 228 2.13 -22.92 3.28
C THR A 228 1.55 -21.84 4.17
N GLY A 229 0.22 -21.63 4.13
CA GLY A 229 -0.46 -20.51 4.75
C GLY A 229 -0.31 -19.20 3.97
N ASP A 230 0.33 -19.22 2.79
CA ASP A 230 0.47 -18.04 1.94
C ASP A 230 -0.89 -17.48 1.52
N ILE A 231 -1.06 -16.17 1.64
CA ILE A 231 -2.25 -15.49 1.13
C ILE A 231 -2.10 -15.34 -0.38
N LEU A 232 -2.93 -16.06 -1.13
CA LEU A 232 -2.94 -16.05 -2.60
C LEU A 232 -3.83 -14.95 -3.17
N ALA A 233 -4.88 -14.59 -2.45
CA ALA A 233 -5.74 -13.45 -2.79
C ALA A 233 -6.40 -12.86 -1.53
N LEU A 234 -6.59 -11.55 -1.55
CA LEU A 234 -7.31 -10.82 -0.54
C LEU A 234 -8.03 -9.65 -1.22
N ALA A 235 -9.35 -9.77 -1.35
CA ALA A 235 -10.22 -8.78 -1.98
C ALA A 235 -11.21 -8.23 -0.96
N SER A 236 -11.37 -6.92 -0.92
CA SER A 236 -12.34 -6.22 -0.08
C SER A 236 -13.32 -5.42 -0.95
N PHE A 237 -14.57 -5.32 -0.54
CA PHE A 237 -15.66 -4.70 -1.29
C PHE A 237 -16.44 -3.71 -0.41
N PRO A 238 -16.92 -2.59 -0.99
CA PRO A 238 -16.65 -2.15 -2.36
C PRO A 238 -15.20 -1.73 -2.55
N GLY A 239 -14.75 -1.68 -3.80
CA GLY A 239 -13.51 -1.05 -4.19
C GLY A 239 -13.64 0.48 -4.28
N TYR A 240 -12.52 1.17 -4.57
CA TYR A 240 -12.45 2.61 -4.73
C TYR A 240 -11.63 2.98 -5.98
N SER A 241 -11.76 4.24 -6.43
CA SER A 241 -10.93 4.78 -7.51
C SER A 241 -9.74 5.54 -6.93
N TYR A 242 -8.54 5.29 -7.44
CA TYR A 242 -7.34 6.05 -7.04
C TYR A 242 -7.41 7.52 -7.42
N ASN A 243 -8.19 7.86 -8.46
CA ASN A 243 -8.37 9.24 -8.92
C ASN A 243 -9.44 10.00 -8.12
N GLU A 244 -10.19 9.30 -7.24
CA GLU A 244 -11.34 9.84 -6.51
C GLU A 244 -11.29 9.46 -5.03
N ILE A 245 -10.13 9.55 -4.40
CA ILE A 245 -9.93 9.20 -2.98
C ILE A 245 -10.83 10.05 -2.06
N ASP A 246 -10.97 11.34 -2.37
CA ASP A 246 -11.83 12.24 -1.58
C ASP A 246 -13.30 11.78 -1.62
N ALA A 247 -13.80 11.37 -2.79
CA ALA A 247 -15.14 10.80 -2.90
C ALA A 247 -15.27 9.47 -2.14
N ALA A 248 -14.22 8.66 -2.11
CA ALA A 248 -14.19 7.42 -1.34
C ALA A 248 -14.20 7.65 0.18
N LEU A 249 -13.65 8.77 0.67
CA LEU A 249 -13.69 9.17 2.09
C LEU A 249 -15.10 9.57 2.52
N GLU A 250 -15.90 10.13 1.62
CA GLU A 250 -17.27 10.59 1.87
C GLU A 250 -18.33 9.47 1.63
N ASP A 251 -17.96 8.35 1.01
CA ASP A 251 -18.88 7.25 0.70
C ASP A 251 -19.28 6.48 1.99
N GLU A 252 -20.58 6.46 2.32
CA GLU A 252 -21.15 5.75 3.48
C GLU A 252 -20.84 4.23 3.46
N ARG A 253 -20.50 3.69 2.32
CA ARG A 253 -20.09 2.27 2.20
C ARG A 253 -18.67 2.05 2.70
N SER A 254 -17.90 3.13 2.96
CA SER A 254 -16.51 3.08 3.46
C SER A 254 -15.61 2.19 2.60
N PRO A 255 -15.41 2.51 1.31
CA PRO A 255 -14.68 1.66 0.37
C PRO A 255 -13.18 1.54 0.66
N LEU A 256 -12.59 2.44 1.44
CA LEU A 256 -11.17 2.39 1.82
C LEU A 256 -10.87 1.34 2.90
N ILE A 257 -11.90 0.79 3.55
CA ILE A 257 -11.72 -0.22 4.60
C ILE A 257 -11.37 -1.57 3.98
N ASN A 258 -10.24 -2.14 4.40
CA ASN A 258 -9.91 -3.53 4.08
C ASN A 258 -10.70 -4.49 5.02
N ARG A 259 -11.87 -4.92 4.56
CA ARG A 259 -12.80 -5.73 5.35
C ARG A 259 -12.28 -7.13 5.69
N ALA A 260 -11.29 -7.62 4.96
CA ALA A 260 -10.64 -8.89 5.32
C ALA A 260 -9.89 -8.83 6.66
N LEU A 261 -9.52 -7.61 7.09
CA LEU A 261 -8.73 -7.33 8.29
C LEU A 261 -9.56 -6.79 9.46
N TYR A 262 -10.86 -6.55 9.26
CA TYR A 262 -11.78 -6.10 10.30
C TYR A 262 -12.58 -7.27 10.88
N SER A 263 -12.94 -7.20 12.16
CA SER A 263 -13.62 -8.27 12.85
C SER A 263 -15.15 -8.14 12.78
N TYR A 264 -15.80 -9.27 12.64
CA TYR A 264 -17.25 -9.43 12.54
C TYR A 264 -17.71 -10.62 13.40
N GLY A 265 -19.02 -10.72 13.67
CA GLY A 265 -19.58 -11.90 14.31
C GLY A 265 -19.31 -13.16 13.47
N VAL A 266 -18.81 -14.22 14.12
CA VAL A 266 -18.33 -15.42 13.42
C VAL A 266 -19.48 -16.30 12.92
N GLY A 267 -20.48 -16.51 13.77
CA GLY A 267 -21.61 -17.40 13.44
C GLY A 267 -21.22 -18.87 13.34
N SER A 268 -22.01 -19.61 12.59
CA SER A 268 -21.95 -21.09 12.53
C SER A 268 -20.62 -21.68 12.07
N ILE A 269 -19.72 -20.91 11.51
CA ILE A 269 -18.37 -21.38 11.17
C ILE A 269 -17.60 -21.78 12.44
N PHE A 270 -17.88 -21.11 13.57
CA PHE A 270 -17.25 -21.43 14.84
C PHE A 270 -17.61 -22.83 15.38
N LYS A 271 -18.67 -23.44 14.89
CA LYS A 271 -19.03 -24.85 15.23
C LYS A 271 -17.91 -25.85 14.87
N LEU A 272 -17.05 -25.51 13.92
CA LEU A 272 -15.84 -26.27 13.63
C LEU A 272 -14.91 -26.35 14.86
N VAL A 273 -14.71 -25.23 15.55
CA VAL A 273 -13.90 -25.18 16.77
C VAL A 273 -14.57 -25.99 17.89
N THR A 274 -15.88 -25.87 18.02
CA THR A 274 -16.67 -26.63 19.01
C THR A 274 -16.62 -28.13 18.74
N ALA A 275 -16.67 -28.55 17.47
CA ALA A 275 -16.52 -29.95 17.08
C ALA A 275 -15.12 -30.47 17.39
N CYS A 276 -14.05 -29.70 17.09
CA CYS A 276 -12.67 -30.04 17.42
C CYS A 276 -12.51 -30.30 18.93
N GLU A 277 -13.06 -29.42 19.79
CA GLU A 277 -13.02 -29.63 21.24
C GLU A 277 -13.80 -30.89 21.64
N GLY A 278 -15.00 -31.08 21.07
CA GLY A 278 -15.76 -32.30 21.32
C GLY A 278 -15.00 -33.60 21.00
N ILE A 279 -14.31 -33.61 19.87
CA ILE A 279 -13.45 -34.72 19.45
C ILE A 279 -12.24 -34.89 20.42
N SER A 280 -11.60 -33.79 20.80
CA SER A 280 -10.43 -33.79 21.68
C SER A 280 -10.75 -34.35 23.09
N GLU A 281 -11.98 -34.10 23.56
CA GLU A 281 -12.49 -34.64 24.84
C GLU A 281 -13.15 -36.04 24.72
N GLY A 282 -13.13 -36.65 23.52
CA GLY A 282 -13.69 -38.01 23.30
C GLY A 282 -15.21 -38.03 23.17
N ASN A 283 -15.83 -36.90 22.81
CA ASN A 283 -17.28 -36.75 22.60
C ASN A 283 -17.71 -36.92 21.13
N ASP A 284 -16.87 -37.54 20.29
CA ASP A 284 -17.16 -37.80 18.87
C ASP A 284 -18.42 -38.65 18.64
N GLY A 285 -18.75 -39.51 19.57
CA GLY A 285 -19.99 -40.34 19.59
C GLY A 285 -21.19 -39.69 20.25
N TYR A 286 -21.14 -38.39 20.62
CA TYR A 286 -22.26 -37.71 21.29
C TYR A 286 -23.51 -37.66 20.42
N LEU A 287 -24.65 -38.09 20.99
CA LEU A 287 -25.94 -38.05 20.32
C LEU A 287 -26.86 -37.02 21.02
N TYR A 288 -27.60 -36.24 20.25
CA TYR A 288 -28.53 -35.25 20.75
C TYR A 288 -29.82 -35.21 19.92
N SER A 289 -30.95 -35.07 20.60
CA SER A 289 -32.26 -34.93 19.93
C SER A 289 -32.67 -33.45 19.90
N CYS A 290 -32.50 -32.83 18.74
CA CYS A 290 -32.90 -31.45 18.52
C CYS A 290 -34.43 -31.32 18.37
N THR A 291 -35.04 -30.55 19.26
CA THR A 291 -36.49 -30.27 19.25
C THR A 291 -36.82 -28.89 18.66
N GLY A 292 -35.84 -28.18 18.10
CA GLY A 292 -35.98 -26.84 17.54
C GLY A 292 -35.55 -25.73 18.48
N GLU A 293 -35.57 -25.96 19.79
CA GLU A 293 -35.16 -24.99 20.81
C GLU A 293 -34.57 -25.68 22.03
N THR A 294 -33.85 -24.92 22.87
CA THR A 294 -33.35 -25.33 24.17
C THR A 294 -33.33 -24.13 25.11
N GLU A 295 -33.52 -24.37 26.40
CA GLU A 295 -33.47 -23.34 27.43
C GLU A 295 -32.18 -23.49 28.27
N ILE A 296 -31.47 -22.39 28.48
CA ILE A 296 -30.29 -22.31 29.33
C ILE A 296 -30.49 -21.15 30.30
N ASP A 297 -30.58 -21.42 31.57
CA ASP A 297 -30.76 -20.47 32.67
C ASP A 297 -31.88 -19.44 32.42
N GLY A 298 -33.03 -19.93 31.88
CA GLY A 298 -34.20 -19.12 31.58
C GLY A 298 -34.14 -18.37 30.25
N GLN A 299 -33.01 -18.48 29.50
CA GLN A 299 -32.87 -17.91 28.16
C GLN A 299 -33.18 -18.99 27.10
N GLN A 300 -34.04 -18.65 26.16
CA GLN A 300 -34.41 -19.53 25.03
C GLN A 300 -33.40 -19.36 23.89
N PHE A 301 -32.84 -20.48 23.42
CA PHE A 301 -31.97 -20.58 22.24
C PHE A 301 -32.70 -21.41 21.17
N ARG A 302 -32.79 -20.86 19.98
CA ARG A 302 -33.48 -21.47 18.85
C ARG A 302 -32.56 -22.00 17.78
N CYS A 303 -32.91 -23.17 17.26
CA CYS A 303 -32.34 -23.66 16.03
C CYS A 303 -33.02 -22.99 14.82
N HIS A 304 -32.34 -22.96 13.69
CA HIS A 304 -32.96 -22.43 12.46
C HIS A 304 -34.13 -23.30 11.96
N LYS A 305 -34.14 -24.60 12.30
CA LYS A 305 -35.25 -25.50 12.04
C LYS A 305 -36.15 -25.58 13.28
N TYR A 306 -37.27 -24.90 13.24
CA TYR A 306 -38.18 -24.73 14.39
C TYR A 306 -38.78 -26.04 14.89
N ASP A 307 -39.05 -27.00 13.96
CA ASP A 307 -39.58 -28.33 14.31
C ASP A 307 -38.51 -29.31 14.81
N GLY A 308 -37.29 -28.82 14.89
CA GLY A 308 -36.12 -29.64 15.29
C GLY A 308 -35.58 -30.53 14.15
N HIS A 309 -34.37 -31.01 14.37
CA HIS A 309 -33.72 -31.95 13.45
C HIS A 309 -33.91 -33.41 13.85
N GLY A 310 -34.45 -33.67 15.07
CA GLY A 310 -34.49 -35.00 15.66
C GLY A 310 -33.13 -35.47 16.19
N LEU A 311 -32.98 -36.77 16.27
CA LEU A 311 -31.72 -37.39 16.77
C LEU A 311 -30.60 -37.19 15.76
N GLN A 312 -29.46 -36.63 16.21
CA GLN A 312 -28.32 -36.33 15.40
C GLN A 312 -27.03 -36.73 16.11
N ASP A 313 -26.06 -37.20 15.33
CA ASP A 313 -24.64 -37.24 15.69
C ASP A 313 -23.92 -35.91 15.30
N MET A 314 -22.63 -35.81 15.56
CA MET A 314 -21.82 -34.62 15.28
C MET A 314 -21.78 -34.29 13.78
N MET A 315 -21.65 -35.28 12.91
CA MET A 315 -21.58 -35.11 11.47
C MET A 315 -22.92 -34.56 10.92
N GLN A 316 -24.03 -35.14 11.36
CA GLN A 316 -25.35 -34.67 10.99
C GLN A 316 -25.62 -33.26 11.51
N ALA A 317 -25.25 -32.97 12.76
CA ALA A 317 -25.40 -31.66 13.37
C ALA A 317 -24.56 -30.58 12.68
N MET A 318 -23.38 -30.94 12.21
CA MET A 318 -22.51 -30.05 11.40
C MET A 318 -23.15 -29.79 10.04
N THR A 319 -23.57 -30.83 9.33
CA THR A 319 -24.21 -30.74 8.00
C THR A 319 -25.48 -29.89 8.04
N GLU A 320 -26.31 -30.09 9.07
CA GLU A 320 -27.58 -29.36 9.29
C GLU A 320 -27.36 -28.04 10.05
N SER A 321 -26.11 -27.70 10.41
CA SER A 321 -25.79 -26.52 11.20
C SER A 321 -26.64 -26.35 12.47
N CYS A 322 -26.88 -27.42 13.22
CA CYS A 322 -27.78 -27.45 14.37
C CYS A 322 -27.22 -26.66 15.56
N ASN A 323 -27.83 -25.55 15.94
CA ASN A 323 -27.39 -24.74 17.08
C ASN A 323 -27.49 -25.49 18.40
N THR A 324 -28.66 -26.12 18.67
CA THR A 324 -28.93 -26.76 19.95
C THR A 324 -28.05 -27.99 20.22
N TYR A 325 -27.59 -28.68 19.17
CA TYR A 325 -26.58 -29.75 19.32
C TYR A 325 -25.30 -29.21 19.92
N PHE A 326 -24.71 -28.15 19.31
CA PHE A 326 -23.42 -27.58 19.75
C PHE A 326 -23.55 -26.89 21.11
N ILE A 327 -24.70 -26.27 21.41
CA ILE A 327 -24.99 -25.75 22.76
C ILE A 327 -24.95 -26.90 23.78
N SER A 328 -25.61 -28.02 23.49
CA SER A 328 -25.68 -29.16 24.41
C SER A 328 -24.34 -29.82 24.59
N LEU A 329 -23.57 -30.01 23.49
CA LEU A 329 -22.24 -30.59 23.51
C LEU A 329 -21.27 -29.77 24.36
N SER A 330 -21.23 -28.44 24.17
CA SER A 330 -20.30 -27.55 24.85
C SER A 330 -20.49 -27.48 26.38
N ARG A 331 -21.66 -27.88 26.89
CA ARG A 331 -21.92 -27.89 28.35
C ARG A 331 -21.08 -28.90 29.13
N SER A 332 -20.52 -29.89 28.44
CA SER A 332 -19.62 -30.89 29.04
C SER A 332 -18.17 -30.51 29.01
N PHE A 333 -17.81 -29.43 28.31
CA PHE A 333 -16.42 -29.07 28.07
C PHE A 333 -15.73 -28.42 29.29
N ASP A 334 -14.42 -28.64 29.39
CA ASP A 334 -13.56 -27.80 30.17
C ASP A 334 -13.46 -26.44 29.48
N ILE A 335 -14.04 -25.42 30.09
CA ILE A 335 -14.12 -24.05 29.53
C ILE A 335 -12.75 -23.47 29.23
N VAL A 336 -11.76 -23.76 30.08
CA VAL A 336 -10.37 -23.23 29.90
C VAL A 336 -9.76 -23.85 28.63
N LYS A 337 -9.86 -25.17 28.48
CA LYS A 337 -9.32 -25.87 27.30
C LYS A 337 -10.02 -25.44 26.02
N TYR A 338 -11.34 -25.34 26.05
CA TYR A 338 -12.14 -24.93 24.91
C TYR A 338 -11.79 -23.48 24.44
N ARG A 339 -11.66 -22.57 25.38
CA ARG A 339 -11.23 -21.19 25.08
C ARG A 339 -9.78 -21.16 24.55
N ASP A 340 -8.88 -21.96 25.15
CA ASP A 340 -7.48 -22.02 24.74
C ASP A 340 -7.30 -22.71 23.39
N LEU A 341 -8.13 -23.69 23.04
CA LEU A 341 -8.21 -24.23 21.69
C LEU A 341 -8.58 -23.13 20.68
N ALA A 342 -9.64 -22.36 20.94
CA ALA A 342 -10.01 -21.24 20.08
C ALA A 342 -8.86 -20.23 19.91
N ALA A 343 -8.14 -19.90 21.01
CA ALA A 343 -6.99 -19.03 20.97
C ALA A 343 -5.81 -19.61 20.15
N SER A 344 -5.60 -20.92 20.23
CA SER A 344 -4.55 -21.61 19.46
C SER A 344 -4.86 -21.63 17.96
N LEU A 345 -6.15 -21.64 17.59
CA LEU A 345 -6.64 -21.56 16.22
C LEU A 345 -6.70 -20.11 15.66
N GLY A 346 -6.17 -19.13 16.42
CA GLY A 346 -5.98 -17.76 15.95
C GLY A 346 -7.03 -16.75 16.44
N PHE A 347 -8.09 -17.16 17.15
CA PHE A 347 -9.08 -16.21 17.68
C PHE A 347 -8.48 -15.36 18.82
N GLY A 348 -8.86 -14.09 18.85
CA GLY A 348 -8.36 -13.13 19.85
C GLY A 348 -6.89 -12.71 19.66
N ARG A 349 -6.30 -12.97 18.48
CA ARG A 349 -4.92 -12.60 18.13
C ARG A 349 -4.89 -11.79 16.85
N GLU A 350 -4.02 -10.80 16.82
CA GLU A 350 -3.78 -10.04 15.59
C GLU A 350 -3.08 -10.89 14.54
N ASN A 351 -3.52 -10.77 13.29
CA ASN A 351 -2.81 -11.32 12.13
C ASN A 351 -1.86 -10.27 11.58
N PHE A 352 -0.58 -10.40 11.90
CA PHE A 352 0.47 -9.55 11.34
C PHE A 352 0.83 -10.04 9.93
N LEU A 353 0.56 -9.23 8.90
CA LEU A 353 0.94 -9.52 7.51
C LEU A 353 2.31 -8.91 7.18
N CYS A 354 2.46 -7.64 7.45
CA CYS A 354 3.74 -6.92 7.34
C CYS A 354 3.66 -5.61 8.14
N SER A 355 4.76 -4.86 8.22
CA SER A 355 4.79 -3.57 8.91
C SER A 355 3.70 -2.64 8.34
N GLY A 356 2.79 -2.18 9.20
CA GLY A 356 1.67 -1.30 8.81
C GLY A 356 0.44 -2.02 8.25
N ILE A 357 0.45 -3.34 8.09
CA ILE A 357 -0.73 -4.13 7.70
C ILE A 357 -0.96 -5.24 8.74
N THR A 358 -1.92 -5.01 9.62
CA THR A 358 -2.28 -5.95 10.70
C THR A 358 -3.79 -6.10 10.74
N GLY A 359 -4.27 -7.34 10.81
CA GLY A 359 -5.68 -7.66 11.03
C GLY A 359 -6.07 -7.50 12.49
N SER A 360 -7.31 -7.07 12.73
CA SER A 360 -7.89 -6.97 14.08
C SER A 360 -7.79 -8.32 14.82
N ALA A 361 -7.49 -8.26 16.12
CA ALA A 361 -7.53 -9.44 16.99
C ALA A 361 -8.93 -10.05 17.10
N GLY A 362 -9.98 -9.25 16.86
CA GLY A 362 -11.33 -9.64 17.22
C GLY A 362 -11.53 -9.71 18.74
N VAL A 363 -12.60 -10.32 19.15
CA VAL A 363 -12.93 -10.54 20.56
C VAL A 363 -13.04 -12.04 20.82
N LEU A 364 -12.22 -12.56 21.72
CA LEU A 364 -12.35 -13.90 22.28
C LEU A 364 -12.79 -13.76 23.75
N PRO A 365 -13.97 -14.22 24.13
CA PRO A 365 -14.47 -14.11 25.51
C PRO A 365 -13.48 -14.70 26.53
N THR A 366 -13.47 -14.11 27.71
CA THR A 366 -12.66 -14.61 28.85
C THR A 366 -13.27 -15.87 29.45
N VAL A 367 -12.49 -16.62 30.23
CA VAL A 367 -12.98 -17.80 30.97
C VAL A 367 -14.12 -17.42 31.92
N ASP A 368 -14.02 -16.28 32.62
CA ASP A 368 -15.05 -15.82 33.54
C ASP A 368 -16.36 -15.46 32.81
N GLU A 369 -16.29 -14.90 31.61
CA GLU A 369 -17.47 -14.66 30.77
C GLU A 369 -18.10 -15.98 30.31
N LEU A 370 -17.29 -16.93 29.86
CA LEU A 370 -17.77 -18.26 29.44
C LEU A 370 -18.28 -19.12 30.60
N ALA A 371 -17.96 -18.80 31.84
CA ALA A 371 -18.55 -19.46 33.01
C ALA A 371 -20.04 -19.16 33.17
N VAL A 372 -20.56 -18.12 32.49
CA VAL A 372 -22.01 -17.86 32.40
C VAL A 372 -22.61 -18.80 31.35
N PRO A 373 -23.56 -19.70 31.72
CA PRO A 373 -24.04 -20.74 30.79
C PRO A 373 -24.65 -20.19 29.49
N ALA A 374 -25.32 -19.05 29.53
CA ALA A 374 -25.89 -18.42 28.34
C ALA A 374 -24.80 -17.86 27.40
N GLU A 375 -23.66 -17.35 27.94
CA GLU A 375 -22.52 -16.90 27.14
C GLU A 375 -21.78 -18.09 26.52
N LEU A 376 -21.59 -19.20 27.25
CA LEU A 376 -21.04 -20.44 26.71
C LEU A 376 -21.93 -20.99 25.59
N ALA A 377 -23.26 -20.97 25.78
CA ALA A 377 -24.21 -21.36 24.74
C ALA A 377 -24.01 -20.52 23.46
N ASN A 378 -23.97 -19.18 23.57
CA ASN A 378 -23.72 -18.30 22.45
C ASN A 378 -22.38 -18.59 21.78
N PHE A 379 -21.32 -18.75 22.58
CA PHE A 379 -19.97 -19.03 22.10
C PHE A 379 -19.93 -20.31 21.27
N SER A 380 -20.63 -21.38 21.69
CA SER A 380 -20.59 -22.69 21.05
C SER A 380 -21.02 -22.71 19.57
N PHE A 381 -21.77 -21.72 19.11
CA PHE A 381 -22.18 -21.57 17.71
C PHE A 381 -21.79 -20.20 17.11
N GLY A 382 -20.80 -19.54 17.73
CA GLY A 382 -20.14 -18.35 17.17
C GLY A 382 -20.93 -17.06 17.32
N GLN A 383 -21.72 -16.94 18.37
CA GLN A 383 -22.51 -15.75 18.69
C GLN A 383 -22.03 -15.09 19.99
N GLY A 384 -22.78 -14.12 20.48
CA GLY A 384 -22.44 -13.35 21.68
C GLY A 384 -21.32 -12.36 21.39
N LYS A 385 -20.30 -12.34 22.24
CA LYS A 385 -19.16 -11.38 22.14
C LYS A 385 -18.09 -11.79 21.14
N LEU A 386 -18.12 -13.03 20.65
CA LEU A 386 -17.10 -13.55 19.75
C LEU A 386 -17.11 -12.80 18.41
N THR A 387 -15.96 -12.24 18.05
CA THR A 387 -15.74 -11.66 16.72
C THR A 387 -14.40 -12.08 16.16
N ALA A 388 -14.30 -12.22 14.85
CA ALA A 388 -13.07 -12.54 14.14
C ALA A 388 -13.04 -11.88 12.76
N THR A 389 -11.86 -11.77 12.18
CA THR A 389 -11.68 -11.28 10.81
C THR A 389 -11.90 -12.40 9.80
N PRO A 390 -12.28 -12.09 8.54
CA PRO A 390 -12.27 -13.07 7.46
C PRO A 390 -10.91 -13.76 7.29
N LEU A 391 -9.81 -13.06 7.55
CA LEU A 391 -8.47 -13.63 7.53
C LEU A 391 -8.27 -14.70 8.61
N GLN A 392 -8.74 -14.46 9.86
CA GLN A 392 -8.70 -15.46 10.94
C GLN A 392 -9.55 -16.70 10.59
N ILE A 393 -10.72 -16.49 9.95
CA ILE A 393 -11.56 -17.60 9.48
C ILE A 393 -10.85 -18.40 8.39
N THR A 394 -10.14 -17.76 7.48
CA THR A 394 -9.32 -18.44 6.47
C THR A 394 -8.19 -19.24 7.11
N GLN A 395 -7.52 -18.68 8.13
CA GLN A 395 -6.50 -19.38 8.91
C GLN A 395 -7.06 -20.64 9.59
N LEU A 396 -8.24 -20.54 10.22
CA LEU A 396 -8.96 -21.69 10.78
C LEU A 396 -9.19 -22.78 9.71
N ALA A 397 -9.70 -22.38 8.55
CA ALA A 397 -9.95 -23.31 7.44
C ALA A 397 -8.66 -24.00 6.96
N CYS A 398 -7.57 -23.28 6.82
CA CYS A 398 -6.26 -23.84 6.47
C CYS A 398 -5.76 -24.82 7.55
N THR A 399 -5.92 -24.48 8.84
CA THR A 399 -5.49 -25.35 9.94
C THR A 399 -6.29 -26.66 9.99
N ILE A 400 -7.58 -26.64 9.65
CA ILE A 400 -8.42 -27.83 9.63
C ILE A 400 -8.18 -28.69 8.37
N ALA A 401 -7.87 -28.05 7.24
CA ALA A 401 -7.68 -28.73 5.96
C ALA A 401 -6.22 -29.19 5.73
N GLY A 402 -5.27 -28.63 6.47
CA GLY A 402 -3.85 -29.06 6.46
C GLY A 402 -3.65 -30.34 7.26
N ASP A 403 -2.64 -31.12 6.85
CA ASP A 403 -2.25 -32.37 7.55
C ASP A 403 -1.40 -32.06 8.80
#